data_98f626af10a99b99d58080b8946e5bfe
#
_entry.id   98f626af10a99b99d58080b8946e5bfe
#
_cell.length_a   1.000
_cell.length_b   1.000
_cell.length_c   1.000
_cell.angle_alpha   90.00
_cell.angle_beta   90.00
_cell.angle_gamma   90.00
#
_symmetry.space_group_name_H-M   'P 1'
#
loop_
_entity.id
_entity.type
_entity.pdbx_description
1 polymer ?
#
loop_
_entity_poly.entity_id
_entity_poly.type
_entity_poly.pdbx_seq_one_letter_code
_entity_poly.pdbx_strand_id
1 'polypeptide(L)'
;MAATAGRVTWDDIGERFWETGVEKGMLYPTLDQIHSGGFTNGVSWSGLTSVTESPSGADANEKYADNMKYLNLRAAENFGFTIEAFYYPEEFGECDGTKALANGALVMRQQTRSTFGFAYVTRIGNDTIGDSYGDKLHLYWNATVSPSASQYQTVNDSPEPNTFSWEATTTPQTVGTIGGVPYRPTACVIIDVSKLTGGWNNTKLKQLTDILWGVDADVTNNITATVPRLPSVLEVISIIAPTTEAPEILLATHTVTVTAGGTATIPVLSKTPANKPITWTSSASTYATVEDGYATVEDGVVTGENAVVTGVTAGSATITATITVDNVDYTDTCTVIVTSGGLAEP
;
A
#
# COMPACT_ATOMS: atom_id res chain seq x y z
N MET A 1 -9.18 13.30 11.40
CA MET A 1 -9.51 14.73 11.60
C MET A 1 -9.22 15.09 13.05
N ALA A 2 -8.54 16.22 13.30
CA ALA A 2 -8.38 16.73 14.65
C ALA A 2 -9.74 17.23 15.15
N ALA A 3 -10.08 16.97 16.41
CA ALA A 3 -11.31 17.47 17.01
C ALA A 3 -11.31 19.01 16.98
N THR A 4 -12.30 19.60 16.32
CA THR A 4 -12.47 21.05 16.31
C THR A 4 -13.08 21.45 17.66
N ALA A 5 -12.50 22.47 18.30
CA ALA A 5 -13.06 22.99 19.55
C ALA A 5 -14.44 23.60 19.26
N GLY A 6 -15.48 23.07 19.90
CA GLY A 6 -16.86 23.51 19.70
C GLY A 6 -17.86 22.54 20.33
N ARG A 7 -19.14 22.94 20.35
CA ARG A 7 -20.20 22.04 20.79
C ARG A 7 -20.46 21.00 19.68
N VAL A 8 -20.57 19.75 20.07
CA VAL A 8 -20.95 18.66 19.14
C VAL A 8 -22.40 18.89 18.69
N THR A 9 -22.62 18.79 17.38
CA THR A 9 -23.92 18.78 16.73
C THR A 9 -24.20 17.40 16.14
N TRP A 10 -25.46 17.04 15.97
CA TRP A 10 -25.90 15.76 15.43
C TRP A 10 -26.92 16.01 14.32
N ASP A 11 -26.95 15.12 13.35
CA ASP A 11 -27.94 15.09 12.28
C ASP A 11 -28.01 16.38 11.44
N ASP A 12 -26.89 17.08 11.30
CA ASP A 12 -26.82 18.25 10.44
C ASP A 12 -27.08 17.86 8.97
N ILE A 13 -27.67 18.76 8.20
CA ILE A 13 -27.95 18.55 6.78
C ILE A 13 -26.61 18.39 6.04
N GLY A 14 -26.47 17.31 5.27
CA GLY A 14 -25.23 16.97 4.58
C GLY A 14 -24.29 16.06 5.36
N GLU A 15 -24.59 15.73 6.62
CA GLU A 15 -23.78 14.85 7.47
C GLU A 15 -24.47 13.52 7.80
N ARG A 16 -25.58 13.20 7.14
CA ARG A 16 -26.29 11.94 7.29
C ARG A 16 -25.85 10.98 6.20
N PHE A 17 -25.02 10.00 6.54
CA PHE A 17 -24.44 9.05 5.59
C PHE A 17 -25.03 7.66 5.79
N TRP A 18 -25.13 6.91 4.70
CA TRP A 18 -25.43 5.48 4.70
C TRP A 18 -24.60 4.76 3.67
N GLU A 19 -24.42 3.46 3.85
CA GLU A 19 -23.76 2.58 2.89
C GLU A 19 -24.76 1.61 2.30
N THR A 20 -24.67 1.37 1.00
CA THR A 20 -25.58 0.49 0.27
C THR A 20 -24.93 -0.09 -0.98
N GLY A 21 -25.55 -1.12 -1.52
CA GLY A 21 -25.19 -1.72 -2.80
C GLY A 21 -23.93 -2.57 -2.74
N VAL A 22 -23.87 -3.53 -3.65
CA VAL A 22 -22.70 -4.33 -3.99
C VAL A 22 -22.61 -4.36 -5.49
N GLU A 23 -21.50 -3.90 -6.05
CA GLU A 23 -21.28 -3.88 -7.49
C GLU A 23 -19.82 -4.14 -7.85
N LYS A 24 -19.55 -4.34 -9.13
CA LYS A 24 -18.19 -4.53 -9.68
C LYS A 24 -17.41 -5.63 -8.97
N GLY A 25 -18.07 -6.76 -8.68
CA GLY A 25 -17.41 -7.92 -8.12
C GLY A 25 -16.31 -8.45 -9.05
N MET A 26 -15.17 -8.79 -8.48
CA MET A 26 -14.02 -9.37 -9.17
C MET A 26 -13.47 -10.55 -8.39
N LEU A 27 -13.25 -11.65 -9.08
CA LEU A 27 -12.57 -12.84 -8.58
C LEU A 27 -11.16 -12.89 -9.16
N TYR A 28 -10.16 -13.19 -8.33
CA TYR A 28 -8.77 -13.43 -8.74
C TYR A 28 -8.37 -14.84 -8.30
N PRO A 29 -8.58 -15.86 -9.16
CA PRO A 29 -8.52 -17.27 -8.74
C PRO A 29 -7.10 -17.83 -8.63
N THR A 30 -6.09 -17.16 -9.18
CA THR A 30 -4.73 -17.69 -9.30
C THR A 30 -3.74 -16.85 -8.54
N LEU A 31 -2.87 -17.48 -7.71
CA LEU A 31 -1.73 -16.80 -7.10
C LEU A 31 -0.82 -16.22 -8.17
N ASP A 32 -0.44 -14.95 -8.02
CA ASP A 32 0.51 -14.30 -8.90
C ASP A 32 1.93 -14.80 -8.61
N GLN A 33 2.51 -15.52 -9.56
CA GLN A 33 3.87 -16.07 -9.45
C GLN A 33 4.95 -15.01 -9.73
N ILE A 34 4.55 -13.89 -10.33
CA ILE A 34 5.46 -12.80 -10.71
C ILE A 34 5.51 -11.76 -9.59
N HIS A 35 4.34 -11.40 -9.03
CA HIS A 35 4.22 -10.38 -7.98
C HIS A 35 3.83 -11.07 -6.67
N SER A 36 4.79 -11.25 -5.79
CA SER A 36 4.60 -11.95 -4.51
C SER A 36 3.46 -11.36 -3.68
N GLY A 37 2.57 -12.21 -3.18
CA GLY A 37 1.44 -11.85 -2.33
C GLY A 37 0.22 -11.32 -3.10
N GLY A 38 0.27 -11.25 -4.44
CA GLY A 38 -0.84 -10.89 -5.31
C GLY A 38 -1.59 -12.10 -5.87
N PHE A 39 -2.66 -11.80 -6.59
CA PHE A 39 -3.45 -12.77 -7.36
C PHE A 39 -3.67 -12.25 -8.78
N THR A 40 -3.78 -13.14 -9.75
CA THR A 40 -3.92 -12.82 -11.17
C THR A 40 -5.09 -13.55 -11.83
N ASN A 41 -5.25 -13.37 -13.14
CA ASN A 41 -6.35 -13.91 -13.94
C ASN A 41 -7.72 -13.45 -13.41
N GLY A 42 -7.81 -12.16 -13.08
CA GLY A 42 -9.04 -11.56 -12.58
C GLY A 42 -10.19 -11.69 -13.58
N VAL A 43 -11.34 -12.14 -13.09
CA VAL A 43 -12.60 -12.23 -13.85
C VAL A 43 -13.72 -11.51 -13.13
N SER A 44 -14.64 -10.94 -13.89
CA SER A 44 -15.80 -10.25 -13.31
C SER A 44 -16.75 -11.25 -12.66
N TRP A 45 -17.25 -10.92 -11.46
CA TRP A 45 -18.28 -11.68 -10.78
C TRP A 45 -19.60 -10.90 -10.81
N SER A 46 -20.44 -11.23 -11.77
CA SER A 46 -21.77 -10.66 -11.92
C SER A 46 -22.80 -11.44 -11.10
N GLY A 47 -23.85 -10.76 -10.66
CA GLY A 47 -24.95 -11.40 -9.93
C GLY A 47 -24.74 -11.50 -8.42
N LEU A 48 -23.79 -10.75 -7.85
CA LEU A 48 -23.66 -10.59 -6.40
C LEU A 48 -24.92 -9.98 -5.81
N THR A 49 -25.43 -10.58 -4.73
CA THR A 49 -26.57 -10.08 -3.98
C THR A 49 -26.14 -9.46 -2.66
N SER A 50 -25.19 -10.06 -1.99
CA SER A 50 -24.60 -9.50 -0.77
C SER A 50 -23.16 -9.98 -0.55
N VAL A 51 -22.39 -9.17 0.19
CA VAL A 51 -21.13 -9.57 0.83
C VAL A 51 -21.22 -9.15 2.28
N THR A 52 -21.17 -10.14 3.19
CA THR A 52 -21.28 -9.90 4.63
C THR A 52 -19.95 -10.18 5.30
N GLU A 53 -19.34 -9.17 5.89
CA GLU A 53 -18.12 -9.30 6.68
C GLU A 53 -18.43 -9.93 8.04
N SER A 54 -17.67 -10.96 8.43
CA SER A 54 -17.87 -11.73 9.66
C SER A 54 -16.53 -11.90 10.38
N PRO A 55 -15.94 -10.84 10.94
CA PRO A 55 -14.73 -10.97 11.74
C PRO A 55 -15.03 -11.83 12.98
N SER A 56 -14.08 -12.67 13.36
CA SER A 56 -14.20 -13.57 14.51
C SER A 56 -12.89 -13.61 15.30
N GLY A 57 -12.92 -14.16 16.51
CA GLY A 57 -11.77 -14.18 17.40
C GLY A 57 -11.61 -12.86 18.17
N ALA A 58 -10.41 -12.59 18.63
CA ALA A 58 -10.09 -11.44 19.48
C ALA A 58 -10.86 -11.38 20.83
N ASP A 59 -11.50 -12.51 21.22
CA ASP A 59 -12.20 -12.62 22.50
C ASP A 59 -11.24 -12.38 23.65
N ALA A 60 -11.75 -11.64 24.63
CA ALA A 60 -10.99 -11.33 25.83
C ALA A 60 -10.92 -12.55 26.74
N ASN A 61 -9.73 -13.11 26.95
CA ASN A 61 -9.48 -14.15 27.94
C ASN A 61 -8.98 -13.53 29.24
N GLU A 62 -9.86 -13.42 30.21
CA GLU A 62 -9.57 -12.83 31.51
C GLU A 62 -8.79 -13.80 32.39
N LYS A 63 -7.72 -13.31 33.00
CA LYS A 63 -6.94 -14.05 33.99
C LYS A 63 -7.05 -13.37 35.34
N TYR A 64 -7.30 -14.17 36.38
CA TYR A 64 -7.47 -13.73 37.76
C TYR A 64 -6.29 -14.20 38.58
N ALA A 65 -5.77 -13.30 39.44
CA ALA A 65 -4.79 -13.57 40.49
C ALA A 65 -5.11 -12.69 41.70
N ASP A 66 -4.76 -13.14 42.92
CA ASP A 66 -5.00 -12.42 44.14
C ASP A 66 -6.45 -11.94 44.36
N ASN A 67 -7.41 -12.76 43.91
CA ASN A 67 -8.86 -12.49 43.93
C ASN A 67 -9.29 -11.24 43.14
N MET A 68 -8.48 -10.79 42.17
CA MET A 68 -8.81 -9.70 41.25
C MET A 68 -8.51 -10.06 39.81
N LYS A 69 -9.14 -9.35 38.87
CA LYS A 69 -8.81 -9.45 37.44
C LYS A 69 -7.40 -8.90 37.24
N TYR A 70 -6.44 -9.79 36.97
CA TYR A 70 -5.03 -9.46 36.87
C TYR A 70 -4.66 -8.95 35.49
N LEU A 71 -5.17 -9.65 34.41
CA LEU A 71 -4.92 -9.26 33.02
C LEU A 71 -6.00 -9.77 32.10
N ASN A 72 -6.05 -9.19 30.90
CA ASN A 72 -6.97 -9.57 29.84
C ASN A 72 -6.16 -9.86 28.57
N LEU A 73 -6.05 -11.13 28.19
CA LEU A 73 -5.36 -11.57 26.97
C LEU A 73 -6.35 -11.57 25.81
N ARG A 74 -5.96 -11.01 24.67
CA ARG A 74 -6.74 -11.08 23.44
C ARG A 74 -6.00 -11.91 22.41
N ALA A 75 -6.72 -12.83 21.75
CA ALA A 75 -6.22 -13.57 20.58
C ALA A 75 -6.13 -12.64 19.35
N ALA A 76 -5.53 -13.15 18.30
CA ALA A 76 -5.59 -12.47 17.00
C ALA A 76 -7.03 -12.53 16.45
N GLU A 77 -7.43 -11.49 15.74
CA GLU A 77 -8.67 -11.46 14.99
C GLU A 77 -8.51 -12.28 13.69
N ASN A 78 -9.52 -13.05 13.37
CA ASN A 78 -9.65 -13.75 12.09
C ASN A 78 -10.71 -13.03 11.27
N PHE A 79 -10.35 -12.61 10.07
CA PHE A 79 -11.28 -12.00 9.14
C PHE A 79 -11.94 -13.08 8.27
N GLY A 80 -13.25 -13.05 8.22
CA GLY A 80 -14.06 -13.91 7.36
C GLY A 80 -15.15 -13.09 6.69
N PHE A 81 -15.74 -13.62 5.62
CA PHE A 81 -16.86 -12.99 4.93
C PHE A 81 -17.71 -14.04 4.21
N THR A 82 -18.97 -13.71 3.96
CA THR A 82 -19.90 -14.54 3.19
C THR A 82 -20.23 -13.84 1.90
N ILE A 83 -20.11 -14.54 0.77
CA ILE A 83 -20.53 -14.09 -0.55
C ILE A 83 -21.87 -14.72 -0.87
N GLU A 84 -22.85 -13.93 -1.26
CA GLU A 84 -24.11 -14.41 -1.80
C GLU A 84 -24.30 -13.90 -3.23
N ALA A 85 -24.73 -14.78 -4.13
CA ALA A 85 -24.89 -14.46 -5.54
C ALA A 85 -25.93 -15.36 -6.21
N PHE A 86 -26.53 -14.85 -7.30
CA PHE A 86 -27.40 -15.66 -8.18
C PHE A 86 -26.60 -16.53 -9.15
N TYR A 87 -25.35 -16.13 -9.42
CA TYR A 87 -24.47 -16.84 -10.34
C TYR A 87 -23.00 -16.62 -9.94
N TYR A 88 -22.10 -17.45 -10.45
CA TYR A 88 -20.66 -17.37 -10.19
C TYR A 88 -19.85 -17.69 -11.45
N PRO A 89 -18.65 -17.11 -11.64
CA PRO A 89 -17.79 -17.41 -12.76
C PRO A 89 -17.27 -18.86 -12.70
N GLU A 90 -17.00 -19.46 -13.87
CA GLU A 90 -16.53 -20.85 -13.96
C GLU A 90 -15.19 -21.05 -13.24
N GLU A 91 -14.35 -20.03 -13.25
CA GLU A 91 -13.02 -19.99 -12.60
C GLU A 91 -13.13 -20.14 -11.07
N PHE A 92 -14.27 -19.80 -10.48
CA PHE A 92 -14.53 -20.01 -9.06
C PHE A 92 -14.63 -21.49 -8.68
N GLY A 93 -14.86 -22.35 -9.64
CA GLY A 93 -15.00 -23.80 -9.41
C GLY A 93 -13.81 -24.40 -8.65
N GLU A 94 -12.57 -24.04 -9.01
CA GLU A 94 -11.38 -24.53 -8.30
C GLU A 94 -11.30 -24.01 -6.86
N CYS A 95 -11.84 -22.82 -6.59
CA CYS A 95 -11.93 -22.25 -5.25
C CYS A 95 -13.02 -22.94 -4.41
N ASP A 96 -14.14 -23.35 -5.04
CA ASP A 96 -15.24 -24.10 -4.39
C ASP A 96 -14.99 -25.62 -4.33
N GLY A 97 -13.82 -26.09 -4.74
CA GLY A 97 -13.46 -27.51 -4.69
C GLY A 97 -14.14 -28.34 -5.77
N THR A 98 -14.28 -27.77 -6.96
CA THR A 98 -14.72 -28.47 -8.17
C THR A 98 -13.60 -28.47 -9.22
N LYS A 99 -13.62 -29.45 -10.11
CA LYS A 99 -12.78 -29.49 -11.30
C LYS A 99 -13.61 -29.83 -12.52
N ALA A 100 -13.45 -29.00 -13.55
CA ALA A 100 -14.13 -29.16 -14.82
C ALA A 100 -13.30 -29.99 -15.81
N LEU A 101 -13.96 -30.84 -16.58
CA LEU A 101 -13.43 -31.60 -17.70
C LEU A 101 -14.30 -31.37 -18.93
N ALA A 102 -13.76 -31.67 -20.10
CA ALA A 102 -14.47 -31.54 -21.37
C ALA A 102 -15.10 -30.14 -21.57
N ASN A 103 -14.29 -29.09 -21.40
CA ASN A 103 -14.70 -27.68 -21.53
C ASN A 103 -15.89 -27.32 -20.60
N GLY A 104 -15.85 -27.79 -19.35
CA GLY A 104 -16.90 -27.48 -18.36
C GLY A 104 -18.12 -28.41 -18.41
N ALA A 105 -18.24 -29.30 -19.40
CA ALA A 105 -19.39 -30.19 -19.53
C ALA A 105 -19.50 -31.23 -18.40
N LEU A 106 -18.40 -31.60 -17.78
CA LEU A 106 -18.35 -32.53 -16.64
C LEU A 106 -17.65 -31.82 -15.48
N VAL A 107 -18.34 -31.68 -14.36
CA VAL A 107 -17.82 -31.07 -13.14
C VAL A 107 -17.74 -32.09 -12.00
N MET A 108 -16.54 -32.32 -11.51
CA MET A 108 -16.28 -33.18 -10.35
C MET A 108 -16.18 -32.33 -9.10
N ARG A 109 -16.90 -32.68 -8.06
CA ARG A 109 -16.86 -32.05 -6.73
C ARG A 109 -15.90 -32.78 -5.79
N GLN A 110 -15.71 -32.23 -4.57
CA GLN A 110 -14.83 -32.80 -3.52
C GLN A 110 -13.33 -32.76 -3.90
N GLN A 111 -12.93 -31.76 -4.64
CA GLN A 111 -11.53 -31.53 -5.01
C GLN A 111 -10.85 -30.58 -4.00
N THR A 112 -9.53 -30.48 -4.09
CA THR A 112 -8.74 -29.52 -3.30
C THR A 112 -9.17 -28.10 -3.67
N ARG A 113 -9.40 -27.25 -2.66
CA ARG A 113 -9.75 -25.85 -2.84
C ARG A 113 -8.51 -25.00 -2.99
N SER A 114 -8.57 -24.07 -3.92
CA SER A 114 -7.55 -23.04 -4.10
C SER A 114 -7.91 -21.77 -3.31
N THR A 115 -6.90 -21.05 -2.84
CA THR A 115 -7.07 -19.71 -2.29
C THR A 115 -7.29 -18.71 -3.43
N PHE A 116 -8.03 -17.66 -3.16
CA PHE A 116 -8.33 -16.61 -4.14
C PHE A 116 -8.28 -15.22 -3.53
N GLY A 117 -8.18 -14.21 -4.40
CA GLY A 117 -8.42 -12.81 -4.08
C GLY A 117 -9.82 -12.40 -4.52
N PHE A 118 -10.42 -11.44 -3.81
CA PHE A 118 -11.75 -10.94 -4.12
C PHE A 118 -11.81 -9.42 -3.97
N ALA A 119 -12.55 -8.75 -4.85
CA ALA A 119 -12.78 -7.32 -4.77
C ALA A 119 -14.22 -6.98 -5.16
N TYR A 120 -14.77 -5.92 -4.58
CA TYR A 120 -16.06 -5.38 -4.93
C TYR A 120 -16.16 -3.91 -4.51
N VAL A 121 -17.21 -3.23 -4.96
CA VAL A 121 -17.48 -1.82 -4.65
C VAL A 121 -18.80 -1.70 -3.93
N THR A 122 -18.86 -0.85 -2.89
CA THR A 122 -20.10 -0.40 -2.24
C THR A 122 -20.26 1.09 -2.44
N ARG A 123 -21.50 1.58 -2.32
CA ARG A 123 -21.84 3.01 -2.45
C ARG A 123 -22.03 3.66 -1.10
N ILE A 124 -21.63 4.91 -1.02
CA ILE A 124 -21.93 5.80 0.10
C ILE A 124 -22.99 6.81 -0.37
N GLY A 125 -24.10 6.85 0.33
CA GLY A 125 -25.12 7.85 0.14
C GLY A 125 -25.05 8.96 1.19
N ASN A 126 -25.61 10.11 0.83
CA ASN A 126 -25.75 11.28 1.69
C ASN A 126 -27.10 11.93 1.48
N ASP A 127 -27.69 12.52 2.52
CA ASP A 127 -29.05 13.11 2.50
C ASP A 127 -29.21 14.30 1.53
N THR A 128 -28.12 14.90 1.06
CA THR A 128 -28.15 16.01 0.10
C THR A 128 -27.86 15.59 -1.33
N ILE A 129 -27.01 14.59 -1.54
CA ILE A 129 -26.53 14.15 -2.87
C ILE A 129 -27.20 12.83 -3.30
N GLY A 130 -27.74 12.07 -2.33
CA GLY A 130 -28.26 10.72 -2.57
C GLY A 130 -27.16 9.69 -2.72
N ASP A 131 -27.45 8.61 -3.47
CA ASP A 131 -26.55 7.43 -3.61
C ASP A 131 -25.29 7.70 -4.44
N SER A 132 -25.09 8.91 -4.92
CA SER A 132 -23.93 9.30 -5.73
C SER A 132 -22.89 10.09 -4.95
N TYR A 133 -22.93 10.07 -3.62
CA TYR A 133 -21.97 10.79 -2.79
C TYR A 133 -20.54 10.23 -2.93
N GLY A 134 -20.39 8.91 -2.90
CA GLY A 134 -19.09 8.27 -3.02
C GLY A 134 -19.19 6.75 -3.04
N ASP A 135 -18.03 6.13 -3.14
CA ASP A 135 -17.89 4.68 -3.20
C ASP A 135 -16.80 4.21 -2.26
N LYS A 136 -16.84 2.93 -1.90
CA LYS A 136 -15.76 2.21 -1.24
C LYS A 136 -15.34 1.01 -2.08
N LEU A 137 -14.04 0.86 -2.31
CA LEU A 137 -13.45 -0.30 -2.93
C LEU A 137 -12.93 -1.23 -1.84
N HIS A 138 -13.45 -2.46 -1.81
CA HIS A 138 -13.07 -3.51 -0.88
C HIS A 138 -12.16 -4.52 -1.56
N LEU A 139 -11.05 -4.87 -0.92
CA LEU A 139 -10.04 -5.79 -1.43
C LEU A 139 -9.74 -6.85 -0.38
N TYR A 140 -9.86 -8.13 -0.75
CA TYR A 140 -9.64 -9.28 0.14
C TYR A 140 -8.61 -10.24 -0.43
N TRP A 141 -7.71 -10.72 0.41
CA TRP A 141 -6.61 -11.62 0.04
C TRP A 141 -6.71 -12.96 0.74
N ASN A 142 -6.13 -13.98 0.10
CA ASN A 142 -5.96 -15.32 0.66
C ASN A 142 -7.26 -15.90 1.23
N ALA A 143 -8.38 -15.69 0.54
CA ALA A 143 -9.65 -16.25 0.92
C ALA A 143 -9.74 -17.73 0.54
N THR A 144 -10.35 -18.54 1.38
CA THR A 144 -10.67 -19.95 1.14
C THR A 144 -12.09 -20.19 1.59
N VAL A 145 -12.93 -20.74 0.71
CA VAL A 145 -14.33 -21.03 1.05
C VAL A 145 -14.51 -22.39 1.72
N SER A 146 -15.44 -22.42 2.65
CA SER A 146 -15.94 -23.66 3.26
C SER A 146 -16.93 -24.38 2.32
N PRO A 147 -17.13 -25.71 2.47
CA PRO A 147 -18.20 -26.40 1.75
C PRO A 147 -19.56 -25.76 2.05
N SER A 148 -20.30 -25.38 0.99
CA SER A 148 -21.60 -24.74 1.11
C SER A 148 -22.72 -25.65 0.61
N ALA A 149 -23.91 -25.47 1.17
CA ALA A 149 -25.10 -26.12 0.66
C ALA A 149 -25.58 -25.44 -0.62
N SER A 150 -25.96 -26.21 -1.61
CA SER A 150 -26.64 -25.72 -2.82
C SER A 150 -28.07 -26.25 -2.86
N GLN A 151 -29.02 -25.35 -3.00
CA GLN A 151 -30.43 -25.71 -3.09
C GLN A 151 -30.95 -25.45 -4.50
N TYR A 152 -31.76 -26.41 -5.00
CA TYR A 152 -32.43 -26.27 -6.28
C TYR A 152 -33.95 -26.47 -6.04
N GLN A 153 -34.74 -25.55 -6.55
CA GLN A 153 -36.18 -25.52 -6.34
C GLN A 153 -36.93 -25.60 -7.66
N THR A 154 -38.16 -26.15 -7.61
CA THR A 154 -39.05 -26.14 -8.78
C THR A 154 -39.55 -24.73 -9.04
N VAL A 155 -39.63 -24.36 -10.31
CA VAL A 155 -40.24 -23.09 -10.73
C VAL A 155 -41.74 -23.12 -10.45
N ASN A 156 -42.27 -22.09 -9.80
CA ASN A 156 -43.67 -21.90 -9.48
C ASN A 156 -44.20 -20.61 -10.14
N ASP A 157 -45.38 -20.15 -9.76
CA ASP A 157 -46.04 -18.97 -10.29
C ASP A 157 -45.28 -17.65 -10.00
N SER A 158 -44.37 -17.68 -9.03
CA SER A 158 -43.46 -16.58 -8.69
C SER A 158 -42.03 -17.10 -8.75
N PRO A 159 -41.41 -17.15 -9.93
CA PRO A 159 -40.08 -17.71 -10.07
C PRO A 159 -39.05 -16.81 -9.39
N GLU A 160 -38.28 -17.40 -8.48
CA GLU A 160 -37.15 -16.77 -7.82
C GLU A 160 -35.86 -17.49 -8.24
N PRO A 161 -34.77 -16.75 -8.51
CA PRO A 161 -33.50 -17.37 -8.80
C PRO A 161 -32.93 -18.07 -7.55
N ASN A 162 -32.21 -19.16 -7.75
CA ASN A 162 -31.44 -19.75 -6.67
C ASN A 162 -30.35 -18.80 -6.20
N THR A 163 -30.24 -18.62 -4.90
CA THR A 163 -29.13 -17.88 -4.29
C THR A 163 -28.09 -18.87 -3.80
N PHE A 164 -26.86 -18.70 -4.23
CA PHE A 164 -25.70 -19.41 -3.73
C PHE A 164 -25.05 -18.60 -2.60
N SER A 165 -24.53 -19.29 -1.60
CA SER A 165 -23.86 -18.66 -0.45
C SER A 165 -22.58 -19.41 -0.13
N TRP A 166 -21.47 -18.70 0.03
CA TRP A 166 -20.17 -19.24 0.38
C TRP A 166 -19.56 -18.46 1.54
N GLU A 167 -19.26 -19.19 2.61
CA GLU A 167 -18.52 -18.66 3.75
C GLU A 167 -17.02 -18.79 3.47
N ALA A 168 -16.32 -17.68 3.53
CA ALA A 168 -14.89 -17.57 3.29
C ALA A 168 -14.14 -17.18 4.57
N THR A 169 -12.99 -17.81 4.77
CA THR A 169 -12.01 -17.42 5.78
C THR A 169 -10.74 -16.95 5.09
N THR A 170 -9.98 -16.06 5.74
CA THR A 170 -8.80 -15.48 5.13
C THR A 170 -7.52 -15.75 5.92
N THR A 171 -6.38 -15.66 5.24
CA THR A 171 -5.07 -15.66 5.87
C THR A 171 -4.42 -14.28 5.68
N PRO A 172 -4.12 -13.54 6.77
CA PRO A 172 -3.57 -12.19 6.67
C PRO A 172 -2.18 -12.16 6.02
N GLN A 173 -1.91 -11.11 5.25
CA GLN A 173 -0.59 -10.79 4.71
C GLN A 173 0.16 -9.82 5.64
N THR A 174 1.48 -9.98 5.70
CA THR A 174 2.36 -9.07 6.46
C THR A 174 2.38 -7.69 5.82
N VAL A 175 2.16 -6.66 6.62
CA VAL A 175 2.22 -5.25 6.21
C VAL A 175 3.55 -4.60 6.63
N GLY A 176 4.05 -4.90 7.83
CA GLY A 176 5.29 -4.32 8.36
C GLY A 176 5.11 -2.90 8.90
N THR A 177 6.13 -2.06 8.70
CA THR A 177 6.15 -0.68 9.19
C THR A 177 5.90 0.30 8.05
N ILE A 178 4.98 1.24 8.22
CA ILE A 178 4.62 2.25 7.24
C ILE A 178 4.76 3.62 7.90
N GLY A 179 5.61 4.51 7.36
CA GLY A 179 5.86 5.83 7.93
C GLY A 179 6.31 5.79 9.40
N GLY A 180 7.11 4.78 9.79
CA GLY A 180 7.58 4.60 11.16
C GLY A 180 6.56 3.94 12.10
N VAL A 181 5.33 3.67 11.66
CA VAL A 181 4.27 3.03 12.46
C VAL A 181 4.17 1.55 12.11
N PRO A 182 4.29 0.62 13.09
CA PRO A 182 4.11 -0.81 12.84
C PRO A 182 2.62 -1.15 12.66
N TYR A 183 2.31 -1.89 11.58
CA TYR A 183 0.97 -2.40 11.29
C TYR A 183 0.92 -3.91 11.46
N ARG A 184 -0.23 -4.41 11.91
CA ARG A 184 -0.48 -5.85 11.99
C ARG A 184 -0.76 -6.41 10.60
N PRO A 185 -0.52 -7.74 10.39
CA PRO A 185 -0.96 -8.41 9.17
C PRO A 185 -2.45 -8.19 8.92
N THR A 186 -2.84 -8.02 7.66
CA THR A 186 -4.23 -7.84 7.26
C THR A 186 -4.58 -8.70 6.04
N ALA A 187 -5.84 -9.09 5.93
CA ALA A 187 -6.40 -9.76 4.76
C ALA A 187 -7.46 -8.91 4.05
N CYS A 188 -7.76 -7.72 4.59
CA CYS A 188 -8.76 -6.83 4.05
C CYS A 188 -8.21 -5.40 4.01
N VAL A 189 -8.43 -4.70 2.91
CA VAL A 189 -8.18 -3.26 2.76
C VAL A 189 -9.41 -2.63 2.13
N ILE A 190 -9.89 -1.54 2.71
CA ILE A 190 -11.00 -0.75 2.20
C ILE A 190 -10.47 0.62 1.81
N ILE A 191 -10.73 1.02 0.58
CA ILE A 191 -10.36 2.33 0.04
C ILE A 191 -11.62 3.16 -0.10
N ASP A 192 -11.73 4.21 0.72
CA ASP A 192 -12.81 5.19 0.63
C ASP A 192 -12.49 6.19 -0.49
N VAL A 193 -13.14 6.00 -1.62
CA VAL A 193 -12.93 6.80 -2.85
C VAL A 193 -13.36 8.24 -2.63
N SER A 194 -14.35 8.49 -1.77
CA SER A 194 -14.85 9.84 -1.48
C SER A 194 -13.80 10.73 -0.79
N LYS A 195 -12.84 10.12 -0.10
CA LYS A 195 -11.74 10.82 0.58
C LYS A 195 -10.53 11.09 -0.30
N LEU A 196 -10.51 10.56 -1.52
CA LEU A 196 -9.45 10.82 -2.47
C LEU A 196 -9.82 12.04 -3.33
N THR A 197 -8.93 13.03 -3.41
CA THR A 197 -9.14 14.21 -4.27
C THR A 197 -9.33 13.76 -5.72
N GLY A 198 -10.48 14.11 -6.31
CA GLY A 198 -10.86 13.68 -7.66
C GLY A 198 -11.64 12.36 -7.71
N GLY A 199 -11.89 11.68 -6.58
CA GLY A 199 -12.65 10.42 -6.53
C GLY A 199 -12.06 9.36 -7.46
N TRP A 200 -12.87 8.73 -8.32
CA TRP A 200 -12.42 7.75 -9.32
C TRP A 200 -11.43 8.31 -10.37
N ASN A 201 -11.37 9.64 -10.56
CA ASN A 201 -10.41 10.29 -11.45
C ASN A 201 -9.06 10.57 -10.76
N ASN A 202 -8.88 10.19 -9.49
CA ASN A 202 -7.60 10.29 -8.81
C ASN A 202 -6.54 9.44 -9.54
N THR A 203 -5.40 10.02 -9.86
CA THR A 203 -4.35 9.35 -10.66
C THR A 203 -3.85 8.06 -10.02
N LYS A 204 -3.71 8.03 -8.69
CA LYS A 204 -3.25 6.84 -7.95
C LYS A 204 -4.32 5.76 -7.95
N LEU A 205 -5.59 6.15 -7.74
CA LEU A 205 -6.69 5.20 -7.79
C LEU A 205 -6.86 4.64 -9.20
N LYS A 206 -6.71 5.50 -10.23
CA LYS A 206 -6.73 5.03 -11.62
C LYS A 206 -5.62 4.03 -11.90
N GLN A 207 -4.40 4.28 -11.44
CA GLN A 207 -3.30 3.32 -11.54
C GLN A 207 -3.65 1.98 -10.87
N LEU A 208 -4.25 2.01 -9.68
CA LEU A 208 -4.69 0.79 -9.00
C LEU A 208 -5.82 0.08 -9.76
N THR A 209 -6.82 0.81 -10.27
CA THR A 209 -7.93 0.21 -11.02
C THR A 209 -7.48 -0.35 -12.37
N ASP A 210 -6.51 0.26 -13.03
CA ASP A 210 -5.91 -0.27 -14.26
C ASP A 210 -5.20 -1.62 -13.98
N ILE A 211 -4.65 -1.81 -12.79
CA ILE A 211 -4.09 -3.09 -12.34
C ILE A 211 -5.22 -4.09 -12.01
N LEU A 212 -6.21 -3.67 -11.24
CA LEU A 212 -7.30 -4.54 -10.77
C LEU A 212 -8.18 -5.04 -11.91
N TRP A 213 -8.54 -4.17 -12.84
CA TRP A 213 -9.50 -4.47 -13.91
C TRP A 213 -8.83 -4.77 -15.24
N GLY A 214 -7.51 -4.56 -15.34
CA GLY A 214 -6.76 -4.68 -16.57
C GLY A 214 -6.98 -3.47 -17.49
N VAL A 215 -6.18 -3.42 -18.54
CA VAL A 215 -6.23 -2.37 -19.57
C VAL A 215 -6.32 -3.03 -20.93
N ASP A 216 -7.18 -2.53 -21.79
CA ASP A 216 -7.25 -2.96 -23.19
C ASP A 216 -6.06 -2.43 -23.99
N ALA A 217 -5.67 -3.18 -25.04
CA ALA A 217 -4.65 -2.70 -25.95
C ALA A 217 -5.14 -1.47 -26.72
N ASP A 218 -4.32 -0.43 -26.76
CA ASP A 218 -4.55 0.75 -27.63
C ASP A 218 -3.32 1.00 -28.50
N VAL A 219 -3.42 0.60 -29.75
CA VAL A 219 -2.33 0.75 -30.72
C VAL A 219 -1.99 2.22 -30.98
N THR A 220 -2.98 3.11 -30.90
CA THR A 220 -2.80 4.54 -31.16
C THR A 220 -1.93 5.21 -30.09
N ASN A 221 -2.12 4.80 -28.83
CA ASN A 221 -1.39 5.33 -27.67
C ASN A 221 -0.27 4.41 -27.20
N ASN A 222 0.06 3.36 -27.97
CA ASN A 222 1.09 2.36 -27.63
C ASN A 222 0.86 1.69 -26.26
N ILE A 223 -0.40 1.40 -25.92
CA ILE A 223 -0.78 0.72 -24.69
C ILE A 223 -0.87 -0.79 -24.99
N THR A 224 -0.18 -1.60 -24.19
CA THR A 224 -0.29 -3.06 -24.24
C THR A 224 -1.39 -3.51 -23.27
N ALA A 225 -2.23 -4.47 -23.70
CA ALA A 225 -3.23 -5.07 -22.82
C ALA A 225 -2.57 -5.71 -21.58
N THR A 226 -3.21 -5.55 -20.43
CA THR A 226 -2.77 -6.17 -19.19
C THR A 226 -3.82 -7.11 -18.62
N VAL A 227 -3.37 -8.21 -18.00
CA VAL A 227 -4.25 -9.14 -17.30
C VAL A 227 -4.69 -8.53 -15.97
N PRO A 228 -6.00 -8.55 -15.64
CA PRO A 228 -6.48 -8.11 -14.34
C PRO A 228 -5.80 -8.88 -13.21
N ARG A 229 -5.29 -8.18 -12.21
CA ARG A 229 -4.66 -8.78 -11.03
C ARG A 229 -5.00 -8.01 -9.75
N LEU A 230 -5.05 -8.70 -8.64
CA LEU A 230 -5.10 -8.12 -7.30
C LEU A 230 -3.66 -7.96 -6.81
N PRO A 231 -3.12 -6.75 -6.70
CA PRO A 231 -1.77 -6.53 -6.18
C PRO A 231 -1.68 -6.92 -4.70
N SER A 232 -0.48 -7.13 -4.17
CA SER A 232 -0.30 -7.39 -2.74
C SER A 232 -0.73 -6.20 -1.89
N VAL A 233 -1.00 -6.44 -0.59
CA VAL A 233 -1.35 -5.35 0.35
C VAL A 233 -0.31 -4.23 0.33
N LEU A 234 0.98 -4.57 0.32
CA LEU A 234 2.06 -3.58 0.27
C LEU A 234 2.07 -2.77 -1.02
N GLU A 235 1.79 -3.40 -2.16
CA GLU A 235 1.71 -2.73 -3.44
C GLU A 235 0.52 -1.76 -3.48
N VAL A 236 -0.65 -2.15 -2.96
CA VAL A 236 -1.81 -1.25 -2.82
C VAL A 236 -1.46 -0.03 -1.97
N ILE A 237 -0.80 -0.24 -0.83
CA ILE A 237 -0.38 0.84 0.06
C ILE A 237 0.61 1.76 -0.66
N SER A 238 1.59 1.22 -1.38
CA SER A 238 2.58 2.02 -2.10
C SER A 238 1.96 2.90 -3.19
N ILE A 239 0.87 2.46 -3.81
CA ILE A 239 0.15 3.21 -4.84
C ILE A 239 -0.71 4.30 -4.21
N ILE A 240 -1.57 3.95 -3.25
CA ILE A 240 -2.60 4.85 -2.71
C ILE A 240 -2.02 5.81 -1.67
N ALA A 241 -1.21 5.30 -0.75
CA ALA A 241 -0.55 6.04 0.32
C ALA A 241 0.95 5.80 0.23
N PRO A 242 1.62 6.34 -0.79
CA PRO A 242 3.06 6.21 -0.85
C PRO A 242 3.62 6.77 0.45
N THR A 243 4.27 5.91 1.19
CA THR A 243 5.05 6.36 2.33
C THR A 243 6.16 7.24 1.77
N THR A 244 6.05 8.53 1.99
CA THR A 244 7.26 9.32 2.03
C THR A 244 8.06 8.72 3.17
N GLU A 245 9.13 7.98 2.88
CA GLU A 245 10.16 7.73 3.88
C GLU A 245 10.41 9.07 4.55
N ALA A 246 10.53 9.08 5.88
CA ALA A 246 10.79 10.31 6.61
C ALA A 246 11.96 11.01 5.90
N PRO A 247 11.83 12.30 5.56
CA PRO A 247 12.90 12.99 4.86
C PRO A 247 14.20 12.85 5.65
N GLU A 248 15.24 12.40 4.97
CA GLU A 248 16.53 12.12 5.58
C GLU A 248 17.65 12.39 4.57
N ILE A 249 18.78 12.86 5.07
CA ILE A 249 20.04 12.86 4.34
C ILE A 249 21.10 12.21 5.21
N LEU A 250 21.84 11.26 4.65
CA LEU A 250 22.93 10.55 5.31
C LEU A 250 24.19 10.65 4.48
N LEU A 251 25.29 11.00 5.13
CA LEU A 251 26.62 11.03 4.54
C LEU A 251 27.32 9.67 4.77
N ALA A 252 28.09 9.20 3.79
CA ALA A 252 28.85 7.98 3.92
C ALA A 252 30.04 8.10 4.88
N THR A 253 30.50 9.34 5.12
CA THR A 253 31.63 9.65 6.03
C THR A 253 31.32 10.90 6.84
N HIS A 254 31.64 10.88 8.14
CA HIS A 254 31.45 12.00 9.07
C HIS A 254 32.77 12.67 9.47
N THR A 255 33.90 12.21 8.90
CA THR A 255 35.20 12.83 9.10
C THR A 255 36.06 12.65 7.85
N VAL A 256 36.63 13.75 7.36
CA VAL A 256 37.52 13.77 6.21
C VAL A 256 38.77 14.59 6.55
N THR A 257 39.95 14.11 6.18
CA THR A 257 41.19 14.85 6.32
C THR A 257 41.70 15.27 4.93
N VAL A 258 42.06 16.54 4.81
CA VAL A 258 42.59 17.12 3.57
C VAL A 258 43.79 18.01 3.90
N THR A 259 44.75 18.10 3.00
CA THR A 259 45.87 19.04 3.13
C THR A 259 45.45 20.45 2.67
N ALA A 260 46.06 21.48 3.22
CA ALA A 260 45.85 22.85 2.70
C ALA A 260 46.22 22.92 1.20
N GLY A 261 45.32 23.47 0.37
CA GLY A 261 45.39 23.45 -1.08
C GLY A 261 44.92 22.15 -1.75
N GLY A 262 44.61 21.09 -1.00
CA GLY A 262 44.09 19.85 -1.52
C GLY A 262 42.56 19.78 -1.50
N THR A 263 42.00 18.78 -2.18
CA THR A 263 40.55 18.51 -2.22
C THR A 263 40.23 17.11 -1.73
N ALA A 264 39.00 16.94 -1.20
CA ALA A 264 38.45 15.66 -0.85
C ALA A 264 36.93 15.61 -1.15
N THR A 265 36.40 14.43 -1.34
CA THR A 265 34.96 14.24 -1.60
C THR A 265 34.25 13.74 -0.35
N ILE A 266 33.08 14.30 -0.04
CA ILE A 266 32.15 13.80 0.97
C ILE A 266 31.02 13.10 0.21
N PRO A 267 30.96 11.76 0.19
CA PRO A 267 29.94 11.05 -0.52
C PRO A 267 28.62 11.02 0.28
N VAL A 268 27.50 11.16 -0.42
CA VAL A 268 26.16 10.96 0.11
C VAL A 268 25.84 9.46 0.08
N LEU A 269 25.46 8.89 1.23
CA LEU A 269 25.05 7.50 1.36
C LEU A 269 23.62 7.29 0.89
N SER A 270 22.71 8.12 1.37
CA SER A 270 21.29 8.09 1.00
C SER A 270 20.65 9.48 1.14
N LYS A 271 19.60 9.71 0.36
CA LYS A 271 18.80 10.93 0.38
C LYS A 271 17.33 10.60 0.09
N THR A 272 16.44 11.02 0.97
CA THR A 272 14.98 10.85 0.83
C THR A 272 14.27 12.19 1.05
N PRO A 273 13.43 12.67 0.10
CA PRO A 273 13.22 12.13 -1.25
C PRO A 273 14.39 12.41 -2.20
N ALA A 274 14.66 11.46 -3.10
CA ALA A 274 15.83 11.51 -4.00
C ALA A 274 15.88 12.73 -4.93
N ASN A 275 14.74 13.35 -5.23
CA ASN A 275 14.61 14.49 -6.14
C ASN A 275 14.86 15.88 -5.50
N LYS A 276 15.12 15.94 -4.18
CA LYS A 276 15.40 17.23 -3.53
C LYS A 276 16.87 17.61 -3.68
N PRO A 277 17.17 18.88 -4.01
CA PRO A 277 18.55 19.38 -4.06
C PRO A 277 19.18 19.37 -2.66
N ILE A 278 20.50 19.15 -2.60
CA ILE A 278 21.27 19.27 -1.37
C ILE A 278 21.93 20.67 -1.34
N THR A 279 21.79 21.37 -0.24
CA THR A 279 22.52 22.61 0.03
C THR A 279 23.68 22.31 0.97
N TRP A 280 24.88 22.65 0.56
CA TRP A 280 26.10 22.44 1.32
C TRP A 280 26.58 23.74 1.95
N THR A 281 26.95 23.70 3.23
CA THR A 281 27.49 24.85 3.96
C THR A 281 28.71 24.46 4.78
N SER A 282 29.66 25.41 4.90
CA SER A 282 30.82 25.26 5.79
C SER A 282 30.69 26.19 7.00
N SER A 283 30.94 25.68 8.18
CA SER A 283 30.94 26.45 9.43
C SER A 283 32.11 27.46 9.50
N ALA A 284 33.20 27.23 8.73
CA ALA A 284 34.39 28.04 8.75
C ALA A 284 35.12 27.98 7.38
N SER A 285 34.71 28.84 6.44
CA SER A 285 35.27 28.90 5.07
C SER A 285 36.76 29.33 5.04
N THR A 286 37.25 29.89 6.14
CA THR A 286 38.69 30.18 6.30
C THR A 286 39.56 28.93 6.43
N TYR A 287 38.97 27.80 6.88
CA TYR A 287 39.65 26.52 6.99
C TYR A 287 39.31 25.61 5.80
N ALA A 288 38.01 25.47 5.49
CA ALA A 288 37.57 24.63 4.39
C ALA A 288 36.38 25.27 3.66
N THR A 289 36.39 25.23 2.34
CA THR A 289 35.27 25.59 1.47
C THR A 289 34.63 24.31 0.92
N VAL A 290 33.34 24.39 0.57
CA VAL A 290 32.58 23.29 -0.02
C VAL A 290 31.89 23.80 -1.29
N GLU A 291 31.90 22.98 -2.32
CA GLU A 291 31.18 23.20 -3.58
C GLU A 291 30.31 21.97 -3.88
N ASP A 292 29.21 22.20 -4.58
CA ASP A 292 28.32 21.11 -5.04
C ASP A 292 29.12 20.24 -6.02
N GLY A 293 29.17 18.95 -5.73
CA GLY A 293 29.82 17.96 -6.60
C GLY A 293 28.93 17.60 -7.79
N TYR A 294 29.54 17.10 -8.84
CA TYR A 294 28.83 16.67 -10.03
C TYR A 294 28.00 15.43 -9.75
N ALA A 295 26.74 15.43 -10.21
CA ALA A 295 25.91 14.22 -10.27
C ALA A 295 26.52 13.26 -11.31
N THR A 296 26.85 12.03 -10.92
CA THR A 296 27.20 10.96 -11.86
C THR A 296 25.93 10.27 -12.31
N VAL A 297 25.74 10.16 -13.62
CA VAL A 297 24.64 9.38 -14.21
C VAL A 297 25.24 8.07 -14.73
N GLU A 298 25.00 6.96 -14.05
CA GLU A 298 25.24 5.60 -14.54
C GLU A 298 23.90 4.94 -14.86
N ASP A 299 23.76 4.43 -16.08
CA ASP A 299 22.56 3.73 -16.58
C ASP A 299 21.21 4.46 -16.39
N GLY A 300 21.23 5.80 -16.52
CA GLY A 300 20.01 6.62 -16.37
C GLY A 300 19.57 6.86 -14.92
N VAL A 301 20.33 6.38 -13.95
CA VAL A 301 20.12 6.63 -12.52
C VAL A 301 21.06 7.75 -12.08
N VAL A 302 20.50 8.85 -11.53
CA VAL A 302 21.28 9.91 -10.90
C VAL A 302 21.77 9.39 -9.54
N THR A 303 23.03 8.98 -9.47
CA THR A 303 23.65 8.58 -8.22
C THR A 303 24.40 9.76 -7.61
N GLY A 304 23.91 10.22 -6.46
CA GLY A 304 24.61 11.03 -5.44
C GLY A 304 25.17 12.38 -5.90
N GLU A 305 24.61 13.47 -5.41
CA GLU A 305 25.22 14.80 -5.38
C GLU A 305 26.28 14.83 -4.25
N ASN A 306 27.50 14.38 -4.53
CA ASN A 306 28.60 14.40 -3.57
C ASN A 306 29.15 15.83 -3.43
N ALA A 307 29.65 16.22 -2.25
CA ALA A 307 30.35 17.48 -2.09
C ALA A 307 31.85 17.35 -2.36
N VAL A 308 32.43 18.37 -2.95
CA VAL A 308 33.89 18.56 -3.03
C VAL A 308 34.31 19.63 -2.02
N VAL A 309 35.14 19.25 -1.07
CA VAL A 309 35.70 20.16 -0.08
C VAL A 309 37.14 20.50 -0.43
N THR A 310 37.50 21.78 -0.32
CA THR A 310 38.85 22.27 -0.51
C THR A 310 39.43 22.79 0.81
N GLY A 311 40.55 22.24 1.24
CA GLY A 311 41.30 22.73 2.40
C GLY A 311 41.95 24.08 2.09
N VAL A 312 41.69 25.10 2.91
CA VAL A 312 42.25 26.46 2.74
C VAL A 312 43.45 26.68 3.64
N THR A 313 43.27 26.61 4.95
CA THR A 313 44.31 26.70 5.96
C THR A 313 44.16 25.62 7.02
N ALA A 314 45.27 25.26 7.68
CA ALA A 314 45.23 24.25 8.73
C ALA A 314 44.22 24.60 9.84
N GLY A 315 43.34 23.70 10.15
CA GLY A 315 42.26 23.88 11.10
C GLY A 315 41.15 22.85 10.91
N SER A 316 39.96 23.14 11.43
CA SER A 316 38.81 22.26 11.31
C SER A 316 37.56 23.05 10.97
N ALA A 317 36.72 22.48 10.08
CA ALA A 317 35.42 23.03 9.72
C ALA A 317 34.38 21.90 9.69
N THR A 318 33.14 22.21 10.06
CA THR A 318 32.01 21.28 9.89
C THR A 318 31.30 21.63 8.57
N ILE A 319 31.22 20.66 7.70
CA ILE A 319 30.43 20.74 6.46
C ILE A 319 29.06 20.13 6.75
N THR A 320 28.01 20.88 6.46
CA THR A 320 26.62 20.46 6.65
C THR A 320 25.95 20.28 5.31
N ALA A 321 25.38 19.09 5.12
CA ALA A 321 24.45 18.78 4.03
C ALA A 321 23.02 19.04 4.50
N THR A 322 22.22 19.77 3.74
CA THR A 322 20.83 20.08 4.07
C THR A 322 19.92 19.78 2.90
N ILE A 323 18.80 19.08 3.16
CA ILE A 323 17.66 19.02 2.26
C ILE A 323 16.45 19.68 2.91
N THR A 324 15.66 20.46 2.17
CA THR A 324 14.46 21.10 2.68
C THR A 324 13.22 20.41 2.11
N VAL A 325 12.37 19.87 2.96
CA VAL A 325 11.09 19.24 2.60
C VAL A 325 9.98 19.92 3.41
N ASP A 326 8.97 20.45 2.71
CA ASP A 326 7.82 21.12 3.32
C ASP A 326 8.20 22.23 4.33
N ASN A 327 9.24 23.01 3.99
CA ASN A 327 9.84 24.06 4.82
C ASN A 327 10.49 23.57 6.14
N VAL A 328 10.85 22.30 6.21
CA VAL A 328 11.63 21.72 7.32
C VAL A 328 12.97 21.25 6.77
N ASP A 329 14.03 21.61 7.47
CA ASP A 329 15.40 21.24 7.10
C ASP A 329 15.82 19.94 7.80
N TYR A 330 16.34 19.01 7.00
CA TYR A 330 16.94 17.75 7.44
C TYR A 330 18.42 17.79 7.10
N THR A 331 19.28 17.53 8.08
CA THR A 331 20.70 17.76 7.95
C THR A 331 21.55 16.58 8.42
N ASP A 332 22.70 16.40 7.76
CA ASP A 332 23.80 15.57 8.27
C ASP A 332 25.13 16.33 8.13
N THR A 333 26.12 15.95 8.92
CA THR A 333 27.36 16.72 9.03
C THR A 333 28.63 15.90 8.90
N CYS A 334 29.65 16.49 8.30
CA CYS A 334 30.99 15.92 8.20
C CYS A 334 32.02 16.91 8.74
N THR A 335 32.89 16.46 9.63
CA THR A 335 34.02 17.24 10.12
C THR A 335 35.19 17.14 9.14
N VAL A 336 35.63 18.26 8.62
CA VAL A 336 36.82 18.37 7.75
C VAL A 336 37.98 18.86 8.56
N ILE A 337 39.06 18.08 8.61
CA ILE A 337 40.34 18.43 9.25
C ILE A 337 41.32 18.79 8.19
N VAL A 338 41.76 20.05 8.17
CA VAL A 338 42.77 20.53 7.22
C VAL A 338 44.13 20.52 7.91
N THR A 339 45.05 19.76 7.34
CA THR A 339 46.44 19.69 7.80
C THR A 339 47.36 20.67 7.03
N SER A 340 48.39 21.18 7.66
CA SER A 340 49.41 21.94 6.93
C SER A 340 50.10 21.05 5.91
N GLY A 341 50.14 21.49 4.63
CA GLY A 341 50.97 20.82 3.64
C GLY A 341 52.43 20.83 4.12
N GLY A 342 52.98 19.61 4.37
CA GLY A 342 54.40 19.50 4.69
C GLY A 342 55.20 20.04 3.52
N LEU A 343 56.09 20.99 3.78
CA LEU A 343 57.14 21.37 2.84
C LEU A 343 57.99 20.08 2.64
N ALA A 344 58.06 19.58 1.40
CA ALA A 344 59.10 18.60 1.07
C ALA A 344 60.42 19.26 1.38
N GLU A 345 61.17 18.71 2.34
CA GLU A 345 62.59 19.14 2.53
C GLU A 345 63.35 18.87 1.24
N PRO A 346 64.26 19.78 0.82
CA PRO A 346 65.05 19.71 -0.41
C PRO A 346 65.99 18.54 -0.46
#